data_42eca84a6a484732c66b1b11c2ca32d2
#
_entry.id   42eca84a6a484732c66b1b11c2ca32d2
#
_cell.length_a   1.000
_cell.length_b   1.000
_cell.length_c   1.000
_cell.angle_alpha   90.00
_cell.angle_beta   90.00
_cell.angle_gamma   90.00
#
_symmetry.space_group_name_H-M   'P 1'
#
loop_
_entity.id
_entity.type
_entity.pdbx_description
1 polymer ?
#
loop_
_entity_poly.entity_id
_entity_poly.type
_entity_poly.pdbx_seq_one_letter_code
_entity_poly.pdbx_strand_id
1 'polypeptide(L)'
;MHDILEQLEAKRELARQGGGEKRIAAQHKKGKLTARERLELLLDEGTFEEWDMFVEHRCVDFGMQDQKIPGDGVVTGYGMISGRLVFVFSQDFTVFGGALSEAHAEKICKVMDQAMKVGAPVIGLNDSGGARIQEGVASLGGYAEVFQRNVMASGVVPQISMIMGPCAGGAVYSPAMTDFIFMVKDSSYMFVTGPEVVKTVTHESVTAEELGGAGTHTGKSGVADLAFENDVEAILMLRRFFNYLPLNNREKAPLRPSPDPADRIDLSLDTLVPDNPNKPYDMKELITKTVDDGDFFELQPDYAQNIVIGFGRLQGAPVGIVANNPMVLAGCLDIRSSIKAARFVRFCDAFNIPVVTFVDVPGFMPGTSQEYGGIIKHGAKLLYAYAECTVPKVTVITRKAYGGAYDVMSSKHLRGDVNFAWPNAEIAVMGAKGAVEIIFREDKGDPAKLAAREAEYKARFANPFVAGARGYIDDVIQPHETRKRLCRSLAMLKDKKLENPWRKHGNIPL
;
A
#
# COMPACT_ATOMS: atom_id res chain seq x y z
N MET A 1 -36.50 34.81 14.29
CA MET A 1 -35.84 33.47 14.28
C MET A 1 -36.21 32.70 13.00
N HIS A 2 -37.49 32.60 12.62
CA HIS A 2 -37.93 31.88 11.41
C HIS A 2 -37.19 32.37 10.14
N ASP A 3 -37.24 33.66 9.88
CA ASP A 3 -36.58 34.29 8.71
C ASP A 3 -35.06 34.06 8.67
N ILE A 4 -34.41 33.99 9.86
CA ILE A 4 -32.98 33.73 9.97
C ILE A 4 -32.68 32.26 9.63
N LEU A 5 -33.52 31.31 10.06
CA LEU A 5 -33.39 29.91 9.74
C LEU A 5 -33.62 29.64 8.23
N GLU A 6 -34.56 30.34 7.61
CA GLU A 6 -34.77 30.28 6.16
C GLU A 6 -33.55 30.80 5.39
N GLN A 7 -32.96 31.91 5.85
CA GLN A 7 -31.73 32.45 5.27
C GLN A 7 -30.54 31.48 5.43
N LEU A 8 -30.43 30.81 6.58
CA LEU A 8 -29.41 29.79 6.81
C LEU A 8 -29.54 28.62 5.81
N GLU A 9 -30.76 28.09 5.66
CA GLU A 9 -30.99 26.99 4.72
C GLU A 9 -30.78 27.41 3.27
N ALA A 10 -31.16 28.63 2.88
CA ALA A 10 -30.84 29.15 1.55
C ALA A 10 -29.33 29.24 1.27
N LYS A 11 -28.54 29.67 2.27
CA LYS A 11 -27.06 29.68 2.16
C LYS A 11 -26.47 28.30 2.10
N ARG A 12 -26.99 27.36 2.89
CA ARG A 12 -26.57 25.96 2.85
C ARG A 12 -26.85 25.32 1.49
N GLU A 13 -28.05 25.58 0.95
CA GLU A 13 -28.42 25.07 -0.36
C GLU A 13 -27.51 25.62 -1.47
N LEU A 14 -27.21 26.91 -1.41
CA LEU A 14 -26.24 27.52 -2.34
C LEU A 14 -24.88 26.85 -2.26
N ALA A 15 -24.37 26.54 -1.05
CA ALA A 15 -23.11 25.84 -0.85
C ALA A 15 -23.15 24.39 -1.39
N ARG A 16 -24.29 23.68 -1.24
CA ARG A 16 -24.46 22.32 -1.75
C ARG A 16 -24.47 22.26 -3.29
N GLN A 17 -24.90 23.31 -3.95
CA GLN A 17 -24.95 23.39 -5.42
C GLN A 17 -23.54 23.48 -6.06
N GLY A 18 -22.48 23.81 -5.28
CA GLY A 18 -21.13 23.92 -5.81
C GLY A 18 -21.05 24.77 -7.06
N GLY A 19 -20.60 24.19 -8.18
CA GLY A 19 -20.50 24.86 -9.47
C GLY A 19 -21.82 25.02 -10.24
N GLY A 20 -22.94 24.55 -9.68
CA GLY A 20 -24.29 24.65 -10.24
C GLY A 20 -24.67 23.50 -11.17
N GLU A 21 -25.96 23.36 -11.44
CA GLU A 21 -26.56 22.23 -12.15
C GLU A 21 -25.89 21.86 -13.48
N LYS A 22 -25.52 22.86 -14.27
CA LYS A 22 -24.87 22.63 -15.56
C LYS A 22 -23.53 21.90 -15.44
N ARG A 23 -22.73 22.29 -14.44
CA ARG A 23 -21.41 21.66 -14.21
C ARG A 23 -21.57 20.30 -13.55
N ILE A 24 -22.54 20.13 -12.66
CA ILE A 24 -22.90 18.84 -12.06
C ILE A 24 -23.34 17.86 -13.15
N ALA A 25 -24.24 18.27 -14.04
CA ALA A 25 -24.68 17.44 -15.17
C ALA A 25 -23.51 17.04 -16.11
N ALA A 26 -22.55 17.95 -16.31
CA ALA A 26 -21.34 17.65 -17.08
C ALA A 26 -20.42 16.63 -16.38
N GLN A 27 -20.36 16.65 -15.05
CA GLN A 27 -19.66 15.67 -14.23
C GLN A 27 -20.31 14.27 -14.35
N HIS A 28 -21.61 14.18 -14.17
CA HIS A 28 -22.38 12.94 -14.33
C HIS A 28 -22.28 12.36 -15.74
N LYS A 29 -22.32 13.21 -16.78
CA LYS A 29 -22.15 12.77 -18.18
C LYS A 29 -20.82 12.06 -18.43
N LYS A 30 -19.79 12.35 -17.63
CA LYS A 30 -18.49 11.68 -17.67
C LYS A 30 -18.44 10.42 -16.82
N GLY A 31 -19.56 9.98 -16.24
CA GLY A 31 -19.63 8.82 -15.33
C GLY A 31 -19.06 9.09 -13.94
N LYS A 32 -18.83 10.35 -13.57
CA LYS A 32 -18.24 10.75 -12.29
C LYS A 32 -19.32 11.25 -11.33
N LEU A 33 -19.17 10.92 -10.06
CA LEU A 33 -19.98 11.48 -8.98
C LEU A 33 -19.47 12.88 -8.58
N THR A 34 -20.34 13.67 -7.96
CA THR A 34 -19.94 14.92 -7.32
C THR A 34 -19.16 14.66 -6.02
N ALA A 35 -18.46 15.70 -5.54
CA ALA A 35 -17.74 15.62 -4.27
C ALA A 35 -18.63 15.19 -3.09
N ARG A 36 -19.87 15.66 -3.04
CA ARG A 36 -20.84 15.32 -1.98
C ARG A 36 -21.38 13.91 -2.12
N GLU A 37 -21.78 13.49 -3.31
CA GLU A 37 -22.24 12.12 -3.58
C GLU A 37 -21.17 11.08 -3.21
N ARG A 38 -19.88 11.38 -3.46
CA ARG A 38 -18.77 10.54 -3.05
C ARG A 38 -18.67 10.39 -1.54
N LEU A 39 -18.86 11.47 -0.79
CA LEU A 39 -18.87 11.43 0.69
C LEU A 39 -20.09 10.71 1.25
N GLU A 40 -21.28 10.87 0.64
CA GLU A 40 -22.48 10.13 1.02
C GLU A 40 -22.34 8.62 0.87
N LEU A 41 -21.61 8.17 -0.16
CA LEU A 41 -21.30 6.75 -0.34
C LEU A 41 -20.16 6.25 0.58
N LEU A 42 -19.18 7.12 0.88
CA LEU A 42 -18.01 6.75 1.68
C LEU A 42 -18.35 6.62 3.15
N LEU A 43 -19.14 7.54 3.68
CA LEU A 43 -19.42 7.62 5.11
C LEU A 43 -20.71 6.87 5.48
N ASP A 44 -20.81 6.46 6.71
CA ASP A 44 -22.04 5.87 7.24
C ASP A 44 -23.16 6.91 7.24
N GLU A 45 -24.36 6.50 6.89
CA GLU A 45 -25.51 7.38 6.74
C GLU A 45 -25.74 8.24 7.98
N GLY A 46 -25.93 9.55 7.77
CA GLY A 46 -26.21 10.52 8.84
C GLY A 46 -25.04 10.86 9.75
N THR A 47 -23.81 10.37 9.48
CA THR A 47 -22.65 10.64 10.34
C THR A 47 -21.77 11.78 9.87
N PHE A 48 -22.00 12.32 8.67
CA PHE A 48 -21.15 13.38 8.12
C PHE A 48 -21.40 14.72 8.79
N GLU A 49 -20.36 15.29 9.38
CA GLU A 49 -20.32 16.64 9.93
C GLU A 49 -19.42 17.51 9.07
N GLU A 50 -20.04 18.36 8.25
CA GLU A 50 -19.32 19.25 7.34
C GLU A 50 -18.77 20.48 8.08
N TRP A 51 -17.51 20.80 7.82
CA TRP A 51 -16.84 21.99 8.31
C TRP A 51 -16.55 22.97 7.18
N ASP A 52 -16.58 24.27 7.50
CA ASP A 52 -16.19 25.35 6.58
C ASP A 52 -17.01 25.40 5.28
N MET A 53 -18.30 25.01 5.35
CA MET A 53 -19.22 25.05 4.22
C MET A 53 -19.35 26.47 3.61
N PHE A 54 -19.19 27.53 4.42
CA PHE A 54 -19.37 28.92 4.01
C PHE A 54 -18.06 29.63 3.68
N VAL A 55 -16.91 28.95 3.75
CA VAL A 55 -15.60 29.53 3.41
C VAL A 55 -15.56 29.85 1.92
N GLU A 56 -15.07 31.04 1.61
CA GLU A 56 -14.84 31.53 0.24
C GLU A 56 -13.39 31.93 0.07
N HIS A 57 -12.89 31.91 -1.18
CA HIS A 57 -11.55 32.41 -1.49
C HIS A 57 -11.44 33.92 -1.25
N ARG A 58 -10.22 34.42 -1.09
CA ARG A 58 -9.91 35.83 -0.81
C ARG A 58 -9.35 36.58 -2.03
N CYS A 59 -9.26 35.92 -3.19
CA CYS A 59 -8.74 36.51 -4.41
C CYS A 59 -9.63 37.64 -4.90
N VAL A 60 -8.98 38.77 -5.26
CA VAL A 60 -9.62 39.96 -5.83
C VAL A 60 -9.15 40.29 -7.24
N ASP A 61 -8.18 39.53 -7.76
CA ASP A 61 -7.60 39.73 -9.08
C ASP A 61 -8.38 38.93 -10.15
N PHE A 62 -8.21 39.32 -11.41
CA PHE A 62 -8.77 38.64 -12.57
C PHE A 62 -10.29 38.39 -12.53
N GLY A 63 -11.05 39.28 -11.87
CA GLY A 63 -12.51 39.15 -11.74
C GLY A 63 -12.97 38.09 -10.75
N MET A 64 -12.07 37.56 -9.93
CA MET A 64 -12.39 36.56 -8.93
C MET A 64 -13.27 37.11 -7.78
N GLN A 65 -13.16 38.43 -7.48
CA GLN A 65 -14.01 39.08 -6.46
C GLN A 65 -15.50 38.89 -6.71
N ASP A 66 -15.90 38.74 -7.97
CA ASP A 66 -17.31 38.57 -8.39
C ASP A 66 -17.73 37.10 -8.53
N GLN A 67 -16.82 36.16 -8.29
CA GLN A 67 -17.02 34.74 -8.44
C GLN A 67 -16.83 33.98 -7.11
N LYS A 68 -17.64 34.36 -6.11
CA LYS A 68 -17.60 33.73 -4.79
C LYS A 68 -18.52 32.52 -4.75
N ILE A 69 -17.95 31.34 -4.52
CA ILE A 69 -18.69 30.08 -4.37
C ILE A 69 -18.39 29.52 -2.99
N PRO A 70 -19.41 29.37 -2.11
CA PRO A 70 -19.20 28.83 -0.76
C PRO A 70 -18.60 27.42 -0.79
N GLY A 71 -17.70 27.15 0.12
CA GLY A 71 -16.95 25.89 0.20
C GLY A 71 -15.68 25.87 -0.63
N ASP A 72 -15.51 26.81 -1.56
CA ASP A 72 -14.31 27.04 -2.39
C ASP A 72 -13.68 25.78 -3.00
N GLY A 73 -14.52 24.91 -3.55
CA GLY A 73 -14.07 23.77 -4.34
C GLY A 73 -13.56 22.55 -3.54
N VAL A 74 -13.82 22.53 -2.23
CA VAL A 74 -13.55 21.33 -1.42
C VAL A 74 -14.57 21.18 -0.29
N VAL A 75 -15.12 19.99 -0.15
CA VAL A 75 -16.00 19.60 0.96
C VAL A 75 -15.14 18.92 2.02
N THR A 76 -15.17 19.44 3.24
CA THR A 76 -14.32 18.99 4.35
C THR A 76 -15.13 18.70 5.61
N GLY A 77 -14.66 17.77 6.40
CA GLY A 77 -15.30 17.43 7.67
C GLY A 77 -14.85 16.06 8.19
N TYR A 78 -15.72 15.44 8.96
CA TYR A 78 -15.51 14.09 9.49
C TYR A 78 -16.80 13.28 9.50
N GLY A 79 -16.67 11.99 9.63
CA GLY A 79 -17.79 11.06 9.74
C GLY A 79 -17.29 9.70 10.20
N MET A 80 -18.11 8.67 9.97
CA MET A 80 -17.79 7.30 10.35
C MET A 80 -17.72 6.41 9.11
N ILE A 81 -16.84 5.41 9.17
CA ILE A 81 -16.85 4.26 8.26
C ILE A 81 -16.90 3.00 9.12
N SER A 82 -17.97 2.22 8.98
CA SER A 82 -18.23 1.05 9.83
C SER A 82 -18.18 1.40 11.34
N GLY A 83 -18.78 2.54 11.73
CA GLY A 83 -18.80 3.04 13.09
C GLY A 83 -17.47 3.60 13.62
N ARG A 84 -16.47 3.80 12.77
CA ARG A 84 -15.12 4.25 13.15
C ARG A 84 -14.83 5.62 12.56
N LEU A 85 -14.29 6.53 13.38
CA LEU A 85 -14.04 7.92 13.02
C LEU A 85 -13.02 8.07 11.88
N VAL A 86 -13.33 8.97 10.93
CA VAL A 86 -12.45 9.35 9.84
C VAL A 86 -12.64 10.82 9.49
N PHE A 87 -11.54 11.50 9.19
CA PHE A 87 -11.57 12.85 8.62
C PHE A 87 -11.44 12.77 7.11
N VAL A 88 -12.20 13.63 6.41
CA VAL A 88 -12.31 13.58 4.96
C VAL A 88 -12.22 14.95 4.34
N PHE A 89 -11.65 15.00 3.14
CA PHE A 89 -11.84 16.08 2.19
C PHE A 89 -12.17 15.52 0.81
N SER A 90 -13.08 16.17 0.10
CA SER A 90 -13.48 15.80 -1.25
C SER A 90 -13.43 17.03 -2.15
N GLN A 91 -12.51 17.03 -3.12
CA GLN A 91 -12.34 18.15 -4.05
C GLN A 91 -13.49 18.16 -5.05
N ASP A 92 -14.07 19.34 -5.27
CA ASP A 92 -15.20 19.56 -6.15
C ASP A 92 -14.73 20.15 -7.48
N PHE A 93 -14.61 19.29 -8.48
CA PHE A 93 -14.20 19.71 -9.83
C PHE A 93 -15.19 20.67 -10.50
N THR A 94 -16.43 20.74 -10.03
CA THR A 94 -17.43 21.68 -10.54
C THR A 94 -17.13 23.13 -10.15
N VAL A 95 -16.30 23.35 -9.14
CA VAL A 95 -15.90 24.66 -8.62
C VAL A 95 -14.45 24.93 -9.01
N PHE A 96 -14.23 25.81 -9.98
CA PHE A 96 -12.90 26.18 -10.50
C PHE A 96 -12.01 24.97 -10.87
N GLY A 97 -12.61 23.86 -11.36
CA GLY A 97 -11.87 22.64 -11.67
C GLY A 97 -11.23 21.98 -10.45
N GLY A 98 -11.76 22.19 -9.25
CA GLY A 98 -11.15 21.69 -8.01
C GLY A 98 -9.80 22.29 -7.68
N ALA A 99 -9.42 23.41 -8.34
CA ALA A 99 -8.11 24.02 -8.18
C ALA A 99 -7.91 24.56 -6.75
N LEU A 100 -6.73 24.31 -6.19
CA LEU A 100 -6.40 24.67 -4.82
C LEU A 100 -6.08 26.15 -4.69
N SER A 101 -6.91 26.85 -3.91
CA SER A 101 -6.66 28.21 -3.41
C SER A 101 -6.01 28.16 -2.02
N GLU A 102 -5.60 29.29 -1.49
CA GLU A 102 -5.19 29.41 -0.09
C GLU A 102 -6.30 28.95 0.87
N ALA A 103 -7.54 29.43 0.70
CA ALA A 103 -8.68 29.06 1.53
C ALA A 103 -9.04 27.54 1.42
N HIS A 104 -8.99 27.00 0.22
CA HIS A 104 -9.16 25.56 -0.04
C HIS A 104 -8.12 24.73 0.74
N ALA A 105 -6.84 25.14 0.69
CA ALA A 105 -5.78 24.49 1.44
C ALA A 105 -5.97 24.59 2.96
N GLU A 106 -6.37 25.76 3.47
CA GLU A 106 -6.64 25.96 4.90
C GLU A 106 -7.73 25.01 5.42
N LYS A 107 -8.77 24.76 4.63
CA LYS A 107 -9.83 23.79 4.97
C LYS A 107 -9.27 22.37 5.09
N ILE A 108 -8.44 21.94 4.13
CA ILE A 108 -7.78 20.62 4.17
C ILE A 108 -6.86 20.53 5.37
N CYS A 109 -6.02 21.54 5.60
CA CYS A 109 -5.11 21.59 6.73
C CYS A 109 -5.83 21.48 8.08
N LYS A 110 -6.99 22.15 8.22
CA LYS A 110 -7.80 22.12 9.43
C LYS A 110 -8.28 20.69 9.77
N VAL A 111 -8.77 19.94 8.81
CA VAL A 111 -9.20 18.55 9.06
C VAL A 111 -8.03 17.64 9.32
N MET A 112 -6.89 17.83 8.65
CA MET A 112 -5.67 17.07 8.91
C MET A 112 -5.10 17.33 10.32
N ASP A 113 -5.04 18.59 10.73
CA ASP A 113 -4.59 18.96 12.08
C ASP A 113 -5.49 18.35 13.16
N GLN A 114 -6.79 18.33 12.94
CA GLN A 114 -7.72 17.74 13.90
C GLN A 114 -7.63 16.22 13.91
N ALA A 115 -7.47 15.59 12.77
CA ALA A 115 -7.26 14.14 12.66
C ALA A 115 -6.03 13.69 13.48
N MET A 116 -4.92 14.41 13.39
CA MET A 116 -3.72 14.13 14.18
C MET A 116 -3.96 14.32 15.68
N LYS A 117 -4.71 15.34 16.09
CA LYS A 117 -5.01 15.62 17.51
C LYS A 117 -5.86 14.51 18.15
N VAL A 118 -6.83 14.00 17.44
CA VAL A 118 -7.73 12.96 17.97
C VAL A 118 -7.26 11.53 17.65
N GLY A 119 -6.33 11.37 16.72
CA GLY A 119 -5.83 10.06 16.30
C GLY A 119 -6.82 9.32 15.39
N ALA A 120 -7.23 9.93 14.29
CA ALA A 120 -8.12 9.34 13.28
C ALA A 120 -7.52 9.45 11.88
N PRO A 121 -7.81 8.49 10.97
CA PRO A 121 -7.33 8.52 9.59
C PRO A 121 -7.83 9.73 8.81
N VAL A 122 -7.08 10.08 7.76
CA VAL A 122 -7.47 11.09 6.77
C VAL A 122 -7.67 10.41 5.41
N ILE A 123 -8.82 10.65 4.79
CA ILE A 123 -9.10 10.19 3.43
C ILE A 123 -9.33 11.42 2.54
N GLY A 124 -8.52 11.55 1.50
CA GLY A 124 -8.66 12.55 0.45
C GLY A 124 -9.28 11.95 -0.81
N LEU A 125 -10.40 12.53 -1.26
CA LEU A 125 -10.99 12.25 -2.56
C LEU A 125 -10.55 13.36 -3.51
N ASN A 126 -9.55 13.04 -4.37
CA ASN A 126 -8.81 14.01 -5.15
C ASN A 126 -9.40 14.14 -6.56
N ASP A 127 -9.77 15.35 -6.94
CA ASP A 127 -10.31 15.70 -8.27
C ASP A 127 -9.98 17.17 -8.54
N SER A 128 -8.75 17.46 -8.99
CA SER A 128 -8.21 18.83 -9.05
C SER A 128 -7.32 19.06 -10.26
N GLY A 129 -7.53 20.20 -10.91
CA GLY A 129 -6.64 20.67 -11.97
C GLY A 129 -5.28 21.21 -11.49
N GLY A 130 -5.03 21.26 -10.18
CA GLY A 130 -3.78 21.76 -9.61
C GLY A 130 -3.93 23.10 -8.89
N ALA A 131 -2.91 23.95 -8.95
CA ALA A 131 -2.90 25.27 -8.32
C ALA A 131 -3.90 26.22 -9.00
N ARG A 132 -4.61 27.03 -8.21
CA ARG A 132 -5.46 28.12 -8.72
C ARG A 132 -4.56 29.26 -9.19
N ILE A 133 -4.38 29.38 -10.49
CA ILE A 133 -3.40 30.27 -11.12
C ILE A 133 -3.66 31.74 -10.75
N GLN A 134 -4.92 32.13 -10.60
CA GLN A 134 -5.34 33.48 -10.25
C GLN A 134 -4.85 33.95 -8.87
N GLU A 135 -4.52 33.01 -7.98
CA GLU A 135 -3.99 33.31 -6.64
C GLU A 135 -2.45 33.30 -6.56
N GLY A 136 -1.78 32.90 -7.66
CA GLY A 136 -0.33 32.94 -7.74
C GLY A 136 0.36 32.15 -6.63
N VAL A 137 1.33 32.78 -5.95
CA VAL A 137 2.14 32.13 -4.92
C VAL A 137 1.33 31.70 -3.67
N ALA A 138 0.19 32.32 -3.40
CA ALA A 138 -0.68 31.93 -2.28
C ALA A 138 -1.21 30.50 -2.43
N SER A 139 -1.54 30.09 -3.67
CA SER A 139 -1.89 28.70 -3.96
C SER A 139 -0.72 27.74 -3.73
N LEU A 140 0.50 28.11 -4.10
CA LEU A 140 1.70 27.32 -3.83
C LEU A 140 2.00 27.19 -2.33
N GLY A 141 1.84 28.29 -1.58
CA GLY A 141 1.91 28.28 -0.12
C GLY A 141 0.91 27.31 0.50
N GLY A 142 -0.34 27.31 -0.01
CA GLY A 142 -1.37 26.38 0.40
C GLY A 142 -0.97 24.91 0.18
N TYR A 143 -0.40 24.57 -0.96
CA TYR A 143 0.13 23.22 -1.18
C TYR A 143 1.25 22.87 -0.19
N ALA A 144 2.18 23.75 0.07
CA ALA A 144 3.27 23.52 1.02
C ALA A 144 2.74 23.25 2.44
N GLU A 145 1.70 23.95 2.87
CA GLU A 145 1.02 23.73 4.15
C GLU A 145 0.36 22.33 4.22
N VAL A 146 -0.24 21.85 3.14
CA VAL A 146 -0.78 20.50 3.06
C VAL A 146 0.35 19.46 3.09
N PHE A 147 1.42 19.67 2.33
CA PHE A 147 2.57 18.74 2.30
C PHE A 147 3.22 18.60 3.67
N GLN A 148 3.39 19.70 4.37
CA GLN A 148 3.96 19.67 5.73
C GLN A 148 3.11 18.81 6.66
N ARG A 149 1.79 18.86 6.56
CA ARG A 149 0.88 18.03 7.35
C ARG A 149 0.89 16.56 6.91
N ASN A 150 1.02 16.26 5.62
CA ASN A 150 1.24 14.88 5.17
C ASN A 150 2.48 14.26 5.83
N VAL A 151 3.57 15.01 5.90
CA VAL A 151 4.81 14.56 6.54
C VAL A 151 4.63 14.36 8.04
N MET A 152 3.97 15.29 8.73
CA MET A 152 3.73 15.18 10.18
C MET A 152 2.76 14.05 10.53
N ALA A 153 1.78 13.77 9.69
CA ALA A 153 0.81 12.70 9.87
C ALA A 153 1.37 11.30 9.53
N SER A 154 2.46 11.24 8.76
CA SER A 154 3.09 9.98 8.34
C SER A 154 3.50 9.12 9.53
N GLY A 155 2.97 7.89 9.59
CA GLY A 155 3.19 6.96 10.71
C GLY A 155 2.45 7.34 12.01
N VAL A 156 1.62 8.38 11.99
CA VAL A 156 0.80 8.82 13.14
C VAL A 156 -0.65 8.40 12.94
N VAL A 157 -1.23 8.76 11.83
CA VAL A 157 -2.58 8.34 11.40
C VAL A 157 -2.51 7.83 9.96
N PRO A 158 -3.28 6.80 9.58
CA PRO A 158 -3.35 6.35 8.19
C PRO A 158 -3.84 7.47 7.28
N GLN A 159 -3.19 7.63 6.13
CA GLN A 159 -3.54 8.60 5.10
C GLN A 159 -3.83 7.85 3.80
N ILE A 160 -5.02 8.04 3.23
CA ILE A 160 -5.45 7.38 2.01
C ILE A 160 -5.87 8.42 0.99
N SER A 161 -5.36 8.29 -0.23
CA SER A 161 -5.75 9.12 -1.37
C SER A 161 -6.51 8.28 -2.40
N MET A 162 -7.72 8.72 -2.74
CA MET A 162 -8.49 8.20 -3.85
C MET A 162 -8.50 9.24 -4.96
N ILE A 163 -7.91 8.91 -6.10
CA ILE A 163 -7.85 9.80 -7.25
C ILE A 163 -9.07 9.52 -8.13
N MET A 164 -9.97 10.49 -8.22
CA MET A 164 -11.28 10.34 -8.86
C MET A 164 -11.48 11.30 -10.05
N GLY A 165 -10.42 11.94 -10.47
CA GLY A 165 -10.39 12.85 -11.61
C GLY A 165 -8.96 13.29 -11.91
N PRO A 166 -8.76 14.39 -12.63
CA PRO A 166 -7.44 14.96 -12.81
C PRO A 166 -6.75 15.24 -11.48
N CYS A 167 -5.44 14.97 -11.43
CA CYS A 167 -4.56 15.30 -10.33
C CYS A 167 -3.21 15.68 -10.95
N ALA A 168 -2.99 16.99 -11.15
CA ALA A 168 -1.87 17.49 -11.95
C ALA A 168 -1.02 18.52 -11.20
N GLY A 169 0.26 18.60 -11.55
CA GLY A 169 1.20 19.56 -10.99
C GLY A 169 1.39 19.37 -9.49
N GLY A 170 1.24 20.43 -8.70
CA GLY A 170 1.34 20.39 -7.25
C GLY A 170 0.41 19.38 -6.57
N ALA A 171 -0.74 19.09 -7.18
CA ALA A 171 -1.74 18.18 -6.64
C ALA A 171 -1.28 16.72 -6.49
N VAL A 172 -0.24 16.29 -7.21
CA VAL A 172 0.24 14.89 -7.16
C VAL A 172 1.11 14.59 -5.95
N TYR A 173 1.76 15.59 -5.37
CA TYR A 173 2.73 15.36 -4.30
C TYR A 173 2.11 15.03 -2.96
N SER A 174 0.96 15.61 -2.63
CA SER A 174 0.23 15.24 -1.41
C SER A 174 -0.19 13.75 -1.44
N PRO A 175 -0.88 13.24 -2.47
CA PRO A 175 -1.14 11.80 -2.60
C PRO A 175 0.13 10.94 -2.55
N ALA A 176 1.21 11.35 -3.20
CA ALA A 176 2.46 10.60 -3.23
C ALA A 176 3.10 10.40 -1.83
N MET A 177 2.79 11.27 -0.87
CA MET A 177 3.24 11.18 0.52
C MET A 177 2.26 10.42 1.42
N THR A 178 1.05 10.11 0.97
CA THR A 178 0.09 9.30 1.72
C THR A 178 0.47 7.82 1.71
N ASP A 179 -0.16 7.03 2.56
CA ASP A 179 0.18 5.61 2.71
C ASP A 179 -0.29 4.76 1.53
N PHE A 180 -1.48 5.06 1.00
CA PHE A 180 -2.09 4.33 -0.12
C PHE A 180 -2.72 5.27 -1.13
N ILE A 181 -2.59 4.92 -2.40
CA ILE A 181 -3.17 5.64 -3.53
C ILE A 181 -4.04 4.69 -4.34
N PHE A 182 -5.32 5.01 -4.46
CA PHE A 182 -6.26 4.30 -5.32
C PHE A 182 -6.72 5.19 -6.45
N MET A 183 -6.96 4.63 -7.62
CA MET A 183 -7.36 5.37 -8.81
C MET A 183 -8.63 4.81 -9.43
N VAL A 184 -9.35 5.64 -10.18
CA VAL A 184 -10.48 5.23 -11.02
C VAL A 184 -10.03 5.20 -12.48
N LYS A 185 -10.27 4.10 -13.18
CA LYS A 185 -9.90 3.91 -14.58
C LYS A 185 -10.60 4.94 -15.49
N ASP A 186 -9.97 5.32 -16.55
CA ASP A 186 -10.48 6.17 -17.64
C ASP A 186 -10.98 7.55 -17.23
N SER A 187 -10.96 7.89 -15.96
CA SER A 187 -11.44 9.18 -15.44
C SER A 187 -10.44 9.88 -14.54
N SER A 188 -9.46 9.18 -14.00
CA SER A 188 -8.45 9.75 -13.10
C SER A 188 -7.05 9.71 -13.73
N TYR A 189 -6.30 10.76 -13.48
CA TYR A 189 -4.94 10.94 -14.02
C TYR A 189 -4.05 11.58 -12.97
N MET A 190 -2.81 11.11 -12.89
CA MET A 190 -1.75 11.72 -12.09
C MET A 190 -0.53 11.98 -12.98
N PHE A 191 -0.07 13.23 -13.06
CA PHE A 191 1.16 13.58 -13.76
C PHE A 191 1.71 14.93 -13.27
N VAL A 192 3.01 15.09 -13.36
CA VAL A 192 3.69 16.37 -13.02
C VAL A 192 3.21 17.47 -13.96
N THR A 193 3.14 17.17 -15.25
CA THR A 193 2.57 18.05 -16.28
C THR A 193 1.77 17.24 -17.29
N GLY A 194 0.73 17.85 -17.86
CA GLY A 194 -0.13 17.17 -18.83
C GLY A 194 0.53 16.93 -20.21
N PRO A 195 -0.14 16.15 -21.09
CA PRO A 195 0.38 15.74 -22.38
C PRO A 195 0.85 16.90 -23.29
N GLU A 196 0.18 18.05 -23.26
CA GLU A 196 0.55 19.22 -24.07
C GLU A 196 1.92 19.80 -23.69
N VAL A 197 2.22 19.85 -22.39
CA VAL A 197 3.53 20.31 -21.91
C VAL A 197 4.61 19.29 -22.25
N VAL A 198 4.32 17.98 -22.06
CA VAL A 198 5.22 16.89 -22.45
C VAL A 198 5.57 17.01 -23.94
N LYS A 199 4.57 17.19 -24.81
CA LYS A 199 4.78 17.36 -26.25
C LYS A 199 5.66 18.56 -26.58
N THR A 200 5.46 19.67 -25.87
CA THR A 200 6.23 20.90 -26.11
C THR A 200 7.69 20.78 -25.65
N VAL A 201 7.94 20.10 -24.53
CA VAL A 201 9.27 20.04 -23.89
C VAL A 201 10.09 18.84 -24.37
N THR A 202 9.49 17.66 -24.43
CA THR A 202 10.19 16.40 -24.75
C THR A 202 9.92 15.91 -26.18
N HIS A 203 8.97 16.53 -26.89
CA HIS A 203 8.49 16.14 -28.22
C HIS A 203 7.81 14.75 -28.27
N GLU A 204 7.43 14.22 -27.12
CA GLU A 204 6.68 12.97 -27.03
C GLU A 204 5.19 13.25 -27.22
N SER A 205 4.51 12.39 -28.02
CA SER A 205 3.06 12.46 -28.21
C SER A 205 2.42 11.32 -27.42
N VAL A 206 1.73 11.66 -26.35
CA VAL A 206 1.07 10.70 -25.43
C VAL A 206 -0.32 11.20 -25.08
N THR A 207 -1.24 10.27 -24.81
CA THR A 207 -2.54 10.59 -24.22
C THR A 207 -2.43 10.78 -22.71
N ALA A 208 -3.44 11.38 -22.08
CA ALA A 208 -3.48 11.50 -20.62
C ALA A 208 -3.47 10.13 -19.94
N GLU A 209 -4.18 9.14 -20.50
CA GLU A 209 -4.23 7.77 -19.98
C GLU A 209 -2.86 7.06 -20.07
N GLU A 210 -2.17 7.20 -21.21
CA GLU A 210 -0.83 6.62 -21.38
C GLU A 210 0.22 7.27 -20.48
N LEU A 211 0.11 8.59 -20.26
CA LEU A 211 1.07 9.34 -19.45
C LEU A 211 0.89 9.07 -17.94
N GLY A 212 -0.34 9.13 -17.47
CA GLY A 212 -0.61 9.09 -16.03
C GLY A 212 -1.97 8.54 -15.65
N GLY A 213 -2.57 7.69 -16.47
CA GLY A 213 -3.81 6.98 -16.13
C GLY A 213 -3.61 5.88 -15.10
N ALA A 214 -4.73 5.33 -14.64
CA ALA A 214 -4.73 4.30 -13.61
C ALA A 214 -3.88 3.08 -14.00
N GLY A 215 -3.97 2.58 -15.23
CA GLY A 215 -3.17 1.46 -15.71
C GLY A 215 -1.67 1.73 -15.75
N THR A 216 -1.27 2.97 -16.04
CA THR A 216 0.15 3.36 -15.99
C THR A 216 0.67 3.35 -14.56
N HIS A 217 -0.08 3.88 -13.61
CA HIS A 217 0.38 3.98 -12.23
C HIS A 217 0.26 2.69 -11.43
N THR A 218 -0.68 1.81 -11.75
CA THR A 218 -0.77 0.48 -11.13
C THR A 218 0.15 -0.57 -11.76
N GLY A 219 0.53 -0.44 -13.03
CA GLY A 219 1.30 -1.48 -13.73
C GLY A 219 2.76 -1.10 -14.05
N LYS A 220 3.03 0.18 -14.35
CA LYS A 220 4.37 0.62 -14.80
C LYS A 220 5.15 1.34 -13.71
N SER A 221 4.56 2.34 -13.06
CA SER A 221 5.27 3.17 -12.09
C SER A 221 5.17 2.65 -10.65
N GLY A 222 4.10 1.92 -10.30
CA GLY A 222 3.83 1.49 -8.93
C GLY A 222 3.43 2.62 -7.98
N VAL A 223 3.06 3.79 -8.50
CA VAL A 223 2.60 4.92 -7.70
C VAL A 223 1.23 4.65 -7.08
N ALA A 224 0.33 4.01 -7.81
CA ALA A 224 -0.98 3.63 -7.33
C ALA A 224 -1.02 2.15 -6.90
N ASP A 225 -1.73 1.90 -5.81
CA ASP A 225 -1.86 0.56 -5.24
C ASP A 225 -2.96 -0.27 -5.92
N LEU A 226 -4.07 0.36 -6.29
CA LEU A 226 -5.22 -0.29 -6.95
C LEU A 226 -5.92 0.68 -7.90
N ALA A 227 -6.61 0.09 -8.89
CA ALA A 227 -7.49 0.80 -9.82
C ALA A 227 -8.86 0.11 -9.88
N PHE A 228 -9.92 0.91 -10.01
CA PHE A 228 -11.31 0.46 -10.02
C PHE A 228 -12.05 0.99 -11.25
N GLU A 229 -13.12 0.32 -11.66
CA GLU A 229 -13.84 0.64 -12.90
C GLU A 229 -14.61 1.97 -12.83
N ASN A 230 -15.09 2.36 -11.64
CA ASN A 230 -15.89 3.57 -11.44
C ASN A 230 -15.83 4.06 -9.99
N ASP A 231 -16.38 5.26 -9.77
CA ASP A 231 -16.42 5.91 -8.45
C ASP A 231 -17.09 5.04 -7.37
N VAL A 232 -18.18 4.36 -7.71
CA VAL A 232 -18.95 3.54 -6.75
C VAL A 232 -18.13 2.34 -6.28
N GLU A 233 -17.56 1.58 -7.21
CA GLU A 233 -16.69 0.44 -6.87
C GLU A 233 -15.49 0.88 -6.04
N ALA A 234 -14.84 1.98 -6.46
CA ALA A 234 -13.70 2.54 -5.75
C ALA A 234 -14.01 2.85 -4.29
N ILE A 235 -15.14 3.51 -4.03
CA ILE A 235 -15.57 3.88 -2.68
C ILE A 235 -15.94 2.65 -1.86
N LEU A 236 -16.66 1.69 -2.42
CA LEU A 236 -17.01 0.44 -1.71
C LEU A 236 -15.76 -0.35 -1.33
N MET A 237 -14.78 -0.42 -2.23
CA MET A 237 -13.51 -1.10 -1.94
C MET A 237 -12.65 -0.33 -0.94
N LEU A 238 -12.70 1.00 -0.95
CA LEU A 238 -12.05 1.82 0.07
C LEU A 238 -12.67 1.57 1.46
N ARG A 239 -13.99 1.48 1.57
CA ARG A 239 -14.68 1.11 2.83
C ARG A 239 -14.25 -0.27 3.33
N ARG A 240 -14.14 -1.26 2.42
CA ARG A 240 -13.63 -2.59 2.76
C ARG A 240 -12.19 -2.54 3.25
N PHE A 241 -11.32 -1.81 2.55
CA PHE A 241 -9.91 -1.63 2.88
C PHE A 241 -9.73 -0.98 4.25
N PHE A 242 -10.51 0.05 4.58
CA PHE A 242 -10.45 0.77 5.85
C PHE A 242 -10.59 -0.16 7.06
N ASN A 243 -11.33 -1.24 6.93
CA ASN A 243 -11.54 -2.21 8.01
C ASN A 243 -10.33 -3.10 8.34
N TYR A 244 -9.24 -3.01 7.58
CA TYR A 244 -7.96 -3.65 7.93
C TYR A 244 -7.06 -2.74 8.77
N LEU A 245 -7.34 -1.44 8.84
CA LEU A 245 -6.46 -0.44 9.41
C LEU A 245 -6.87 -0.02 10.83
N PRO A 246 -5.91 0.24 11.74
CA PRO A 246 -6.21 0.92 12.99
C PRO A 246 -6.53 2.40 12.73
N LEU A 247 -7.07 3.11 13.72
CA LEU A 247 -7.32 4.54 13.59
C LEU A 247 -6.03 5.37 13.68
N ASN A 248 -5.04 4.88 14.41
CA ASN A 248 -3.77 5.57 14.63
C ASN A 248 -2.67 4.60 15.06
N ASN A 249 -1.45 5.10 15.23
CA ASN A 249 -0.28 4.31 15.62
C ASN A 249 -0.25 3.82 17.07
N ARG A 250 -1.22 4.19 17.89
CA ARG A 250 -1.34 3.75 19.31
C ARG A 250 -2.38 2.66 19.50
N GLU A 251 -3.19 2.40 18.49
CA GLU A 251 -4.25 1.41 18.52
C GLU A 251 -3.89 0.17 17.69
N LYS A 252 -4.57 -0.92 17.96
CA LYS A 252 -4.54 -2.12 17.12
C LYS A 252 -5.66 -2.04 16.06
N ALA A 253 -5.45 -2.71 14.94
CA ALA A 253 -6.46 -2.85 13.92
C ALA A 253 -7.71 -3.58 14.44
N PRO A 254 -8.92 -3.30 13.90
CA PRO A 254 -10.16 -3.84 14.43
C PRO A 254 -10.25 -5.35 14.22
N LEU A 255 -10.77 -6.05 15.22
CA LEU A 255 -11.08 -7.47 15.13
C LEU A 255 -12.40 -7.67 14.38
N ARG A 256 -12.42 -8.62 13.46
CA ARG A 256 -13.64 -9.09 12.80
C ARG A 256 -13.84 -10.56 13.18
N PRO A 257 -14.90 -10.93 13.91
CA PRO A 257 -15.18 -12.32 14.21
C PRO A 257 -15.24 -13.15 12.93
N SER A 258 -14.55 -14.30 12.94
CA SER A 258 -14.60 -15.29 11.87
C SER A 258 -14.96 -16.65 12.45
N PRO A 259 -15.83 -17.42 11.78
CA PRO A 259 -16.12 -18.81 12.15
C PRO A 259 -14.99 -19.77 11.76
N ASP A 260 -14.00 -19.33 11.00
CA ASP A 260 -12.90 -20.16 10.51
C ASP A 260 -11.96 -20.58 11.66
N PRO A 261 -11.88 -21.89 11.99
CA PRO A 261 -11.14 -22.35 13.15
C PRO A 261 -9.63 -22.02 13.05
N ALA A 262 -9.05 -21.64 14.16
CA ALA A 262 -7.60 -21.38 14.27
C ALA A 262 -6.73 -22.61 13.97
N ASP A 263 -7.25 -23.79 14.30
CA ASP A 263 -6.58 -25.07 14.15
C ASP A 263 -6.98 -25.83 12.88
N ARG A 264 -7.72 -25.18 11.97
CA ARG A 264 -8.04 -25.75 10.67
C ARG A 264 -6.76 -26.17 9.93
N ILE A 265 -6.77 -27.39 9.45
CA ILE A 265 -5.73 -27.94 8.57
C ILE A 265 -6.26 -28.02 7.14
N ASP A 266 -5.35 -27.88 6.17
CA ASP A 266 -5.69 -28.00 4.74
C ASP A 266 -4.71 -28.97 4.06
N LEU A 267 -5.12 -30.21 3.91
CA LEU A 267 -4.30 -31.28 3.32
C LEU A 267 -3.89 -31.01 1.87
N SER A 268 -4.57 -30.11 1.16
CA SER A 268 -4.19 -29.76 -0.20
C SER A 268 -2.86 -28.98 -0.26
N LEU A 269 -2.42 -28.40 0.86
CA LEU A 269 -1.12 -27.73 0.94
C LEU A 269 0.05 -28.72 0.86
N ASP A 270 -0.13 -29.99 1.22
CA ASP A 270 0.93 -31.00 1.16
C ASP A 270 1.39 -31.30 -0.26
N THR A 271 0.56 -30.97 -1.25
CA THR A 271 0.85 -31.16 -2.68
C THR A 271 0.92 -29.87 -3.48
N LEU A 272 0.82 -28.71 -2.82
CA LEU A 272 0.85 -27.41 -3.48
C LEU A 272 2.20 -27.11 -4.15
N VAL A 273 3.29 -27.39 -3.43
CA VAL A 273 4.65 -27.19 -3.96
C VAL A 273 5.05 -28.43 -4.75
N PRO A 274 5.35 -28.27 -6.06
CA PRO A 274 5.78 -29.41 -6.89
C PRO A 274 7.12 -30.00 -6.44
N ASP A 275 7.28 -31.31 -6.61
CA ASP A 275 8.58 -32.00 -6.36
C ASP A 275 9.70 -31.48 -7.26
N ASN A 276 9.37 -31.06 -8.48
CA ASN A 276 10.32 -30.45 -9.38
C ASN A 276 10.60 -29.00 -8.93
N PRO A 277 11.81 -28.66 -8.49
CA PRO A 277 12.16 -27.36 -7.94
C PRO A 277 12.08 -26.21 -8.97
N ASN A 278 12.00 -26.52 -10.26
CA ASN A 278 11.89 -25.55 -11.35
C ASN A 278 10.43 -25.33 -11.80
N LYS A 279 9.48 -26.12 -11.30
CA LYS A 279 8.07 -25.94 -11.62
C LYS A 279 7.48 -24.90 -10.67
N PRO A 280 6.88 -23.80 -11.20
CA PRO A 280 6.25 -22.79 -10.38
C PRO A 280 4.92 -23.31 -9.78
N TYR A 281 4.47 -22.64 -8.72
CA TYR A 281 3.15 -22.79 -8.12
C TYR A 281 2.61 -21.42 -7.72
N ASP A 282 1.31 -21.31 -7.52
CA ASP A 282 0.67 -20.05 -7.14
C ASP A 282 0.76 -19.82 -5.62
N MET A 283 1.58 -18.88 -5.21
CA MET A 283 1.71 -18.50 -3.79
C MET A 283 0.41 -17.90 -3.24
N LYS A 284 -0.43 -17.30 -4.08
CA LYS A 284 -1.73 -16.75 -3.66
C LYS A 284 -2.69 -17.85 -3.20
N GLU A 285 -2.57 -19.07 -3.75
CA GLU A 285 -3.33 -20.21 -3.28
C GLU A 285 -2.98 -20.56 -1.83
N LEU A 286 -1.69 -20.56 -1.48
CA LEU A 286 -1.27 -20.73 -0.08
C LEU A 286 -1.85 -19.64 0.82
N ILE A 287 -1.78 -18.39 0.40
CA ILE A 287 -2.28 -17.26 1.17
C ILE A 287 -3.78 -17.42 1.45
N THR A 288 -4.57 -17.64 0.41
CA THR A 288 -6.04 -17.78 0.54
C THR A 288 -6.45 -18.99 1.38
N LYS A 289 -5.73 -20.10 1.28
CA LYS A 289 -5.95 -21.28 2.14
C LYS A 289 -5.54 -21.09 3.59
N THR A 290 -4.73 -20.09 3.87
CA THR A 290 -4.20 -19.82 5.22
C THR A 290 -5.03 -18.79 5.98
N VAL A 291 -5.46 -17.69 5.34
CA VAL A 291 -6.22 -16.62 5.99
C VAL A 291 -7.65 -17.01 6.31
N ASP A 292 -8.28 -16.27 7.21
CA ASP A 292 -9.69 -16.44 7.57
C ASP A 292 -10.58 -16.30 6.34
N ASP A 293 -11.49 -17.26 6.15
CA ASP A 293 -12.50 -17.27 5.08
C ASP A 293 -11.91 -17.13 3.66
N GLY A 294 -10.61 -17.30 3.47
CA GLY A 294 -9.92 -17.06 2.20
C GLY A 294 -9.89 -15.58 1.79
N ASP A 295 -10.22 -14.67 2.71
CA ASP A 295 -10.34 -13.23 2.43
C ASP A 295 -8.96 -12.54 2.44
N PHE A 296 -8.40 -12.36 1.25
CA PHE A 296 -7.12 -11.66 1.04
C PHE A 296 -7.32 -10.40 0.21
N PHE A 297 -6.93 -9.26 0.76
CA PHE A 297 -6.96 -7.97 0.08
C PHE A 297 -5.56 -7.67 -0.46
N GLU A 298 -5.32 -8.05 -1.73
CA GLU A 298 -4.04 -7.83 -2.40
C GLU A 298 -3.86 -6.36 -2.77
N LEU A 299 -2.66 -5.84 -2.56
CA LEU A 299 -2.22 -4.51 -3.00
C LEU A 299 -1.20 -4.63 -4.12
N GLN A 300 -1.24 -3.70 -5.07
CA GLN A 300 -0.34 -3.67 -6.24
C GLN A 300 -0.29 -5.01 -7.01
N PRO A 301 -1.44 -5.62 -7.35
CA PRO A 301 -1.45 -6.91 -8.04
C PRO A 301 -0.81 -6.87 -9.42
N ASP A 302 -0.78 -5.70 -10.06
CA ASP A 302 -0.26 -5.50 -11.41
C ASP A 302 1.18 -4.97 -11.44
N TYR A 303 1.76 -4.64 -10.28
CA TYR A 303 3.12 -4.11 -10.15
C TYR A 303 4.02 -5.07 -9.40
N ALA A 304 5.25 -5.29 -9.90
CA ALA A 304 6.24 -6.16 -9.27
C ALA A 304 5.61 -7.49 -8.80
N GLN A 305 5.01 -8.22 -9.72
CA GLN A 305 4.20 -9.42 -9.44
C GLN A 305 5.02 -10.61 -8.90
N ASN A 306 6.35 -10.51 -8.92
CA ASN A 306 7.28 -11.45 -8.28
C ASN A 306 7.24 -11.40 -6.75
N ILE A 307 6.57 -10.38 -6.17
CA ILE A 307 6.23 -10.31 -4.75
C ILE A 307 4.77 -9.93 -4.57
N VAL A 308 4.10 -10.61 -3.65
CA VAL A 308 2.71 -10.37 -3.26
C VAL A 308 2.69 -9.66 -1.92
N ILE A 309 1.92 -8.59 -1.83
CA ILE A 309 1.64 -7.88 -0.57
C ILE A 309 0.13 -7.67 -0.41
N GLY A 310 -0.33 -7.62 0.80
CA GLY A 310 -1.73 -7.34 1.09
C GLY A 310 -2.12 -7.66 2.52
N PHE A 311 -3.40 -7.51 2.82
CA PHE A 311 -3.97 -7.78 4.14
C PHE A 311 -4.87 -9.01 4.11
N GLY A 312 -4.73 -9.84 5.12
CA GLY A 312 -5.67 -10.89 5.48
C GLY A 312 -6.00 -10.81 6.95
N ARG A 313 -6.74 -11.80 7.46
CA ARG A 313 -6.98 -11.96 8.90
C ARG A 313 -6.61 -13.36 9.35
N LEU A 314 -6.15 -13.45 10.58
CA LEU A 314 -5.98 -14.71 11.30
C LEU A 314 -6.64 -14.57 12.67
N GLN A 315 -7.62 -15.42 12.96
CA GLN A 315 -8.46 -15.31 14.17
C GLN A 315 -9.13 -13.92 14.30
N GLY A 316 -9.60 -13.37 13.18
CA GLY A 316 -10.24 -12.08 13.10
C GLY A 316 -9.32 -10.86 13.14
N ALA A 317 -8.05 -11.02 13.48
CA ALA A 317 -7.08 -9.94 13.56
C ALA A 317 -6.42 -9.69 12.18
N PRO A 318 -6.35 -8.46 11.69
CA PRO A 318 -5.61 -8.13 10.48
C PRO A 318 -4.13 -8.46 10.60
N VAL A 319 -3.58 -9.01 9.52
CA VAL A 319 -2.16 -9.26 9.33
C VAL A 319 -1.72 -8.76 7.96
N GLY A 320 -0.53 -8.18 7.88
CA GLY A 320 0.13 -7.90 6.62
C GLY A 320 0.81 -9.16 6.10
N ILE A 321 0.63 -9.45 4.82
CA ILE A 321 1.23 -10.61 4.16
C ILE A 321 2.22 -10.14 3.13
N VAL A 322 3.43 -10.70 3.17
CA VAL A 322 4.48 -10.52 2.17
C VAL A 322 4.93 -11.89 1.69
N ALA A 323 4.88 -12.14 0.40
CA ALA A 323 5.19 -13.45 -0.14
C ALA A 323 5.93 -13.36 -1.48
N ASN A 324 6.97 -14.17 -1.67
CA ASN A 324 7.57 -14.34 -3.00
C ASN A 324 6.59 -15.08 -3.91
N ASN A 325 6.50 -14.67 -5.17
CA ASN A 325 5.65 -15.35 -6.16
C ASN A 325 6.51 -16.08 -7.20
N PRO A 326 6.66 -17.39 -7.08
CA PRO A 326 7.50 -18.17 -8.01
C PRO A 326 6.96 -18.22 -9.45
N MET A 327 5.71 -17.82 -9.68
CA MET A 327 5.13 -17.70 -11.03
C MET A 327 5.78 -16.59 -11.86
N VAL A 328 6.37 -15.59 -11.21
CA VAL A 328 6.99 -14.43 -11.86
C VAL A 328 8.44 -14.31 -11.42
N LEU A 329 9.37 -14.27 -12.38
CA LEU A 329 10.82 -14.19 -12.13
C LEU A 329 11.33 -15.24 -11.11
N ALA A 330 10.68 -16.40 -11.05
CA ALA A 330 10.95 -17.46 -10.08
C ALA A 330 10.92 -17.01 -8.60
N GLY A 331 10.29 -15.88 -8.29
CA GLY A 331 10.26 -15.28 -6.96
C GLY A 331 11.51 -14.47 -6.59
N CYS A 332 12.43 -14.21 -7.53
CA CYS A 332 13.61 -13.37 -7.29
C CYS A 332 13.21 -11.98 -6.80
N LEU A 333 14.02 -11.38 -5.92
CA LEU A 333 13.90 -9.98 -5.54
C LEU A 333 14.60 -9.10 -6.58
N ASP A 334 13.88 -8.14 -7.12
CA ASP A 334 14.40 -7.08 -7.98
C ASP A 334 14.20 -5.71 -7.34
N ILE A 335 14.57 -4.64 -8.04
CA ILE A 335 14.41 -3.27 -7.55
C ILE A 335 12.95 -2.98 -7.17
N ARG A 336 12.01 -3.32 -8.06
CA ARG A 336 10.59 -2.99 -7.89
C ARG A 336 9.96 -3.76 -6.72
N SER A 337 10.20 -5.05 -6.64
CA SER A 337 9.69 -5.90 -5.55
C SER A 337 10.29 -5.51 -4.19
N SER A 338 11.55 -5.12 -4.16
CA SER A 338 12.22 -4.65 -2.93
C SER A 338 11.60 -3.36 -2.40
N ILE A 339 11.30 -2.40 -3.27
CA ILE A 339 10.64 -1.12 -2.90
C ILE A 339 9.21 -1.38 -2.44
N LYS A 340 8.45 -2.16 -3.22
CA LYS A 340 7.06 -2.54 -2.92
C LYS A 340 6.93 -3.17 -1.53
N ALA A 341 7.69 -4.20 -1.27
CA ALA A 341 7.65 -4.90 0.01
C ALA A 341 8.16 -4.05 1.18
N ALA A 342 9.26 -3.28 0.99
CA ALA A 342 9.81 -2.44 2.04
C ALA A 342 8.82 -1.39 2.54
N ARG A 343 8.13 -0.71 1.62
CA ARG A 343 7.11 0.28 1.99
C ARG A 343 5.94 -0.37 2.75
N PHE A 344 5.49 -1.52 2.30
CA PHE A 344 4.41 -2.24 2.96
C PHE A 344 4.77 -2.73 4.37
N VAL A 345 5.95 -3.30 4.56
CA VAL A 345 6.45 -3.71 5.89
C VAL A 345 6.54 -2.51 6.83
N ARG A 346 7.05 -1.37 6.35
CA ARG A 346 7.11 -0.14 7.17
C ARG A 346 5.73 0.37 7.55
N PHE A 347 4.75 0.32 6.66
CA PHE A 347 3.36 0.66 6.99
C PHE A 347 2.81 -0.25 8.09
N CYS A 348 2.96 -1.56 7.95
CA CYS A 348 2.52 -2.52 8.95
C CYS A 348 3.16 -2.24 10.33
N ASP A 349 4.46 -1.96 10.35
CA ASP A 349 5.17 -1.63 11.59
C ASP A 349 4.69 -0.31 12.21
N ALA A 350 4.51 0.73 11.40
CA ALA A 350 4.02 2.03 11.87
C ALA A 350 2.62 1.93 12.53
N PHE A 351 1.79 1.00 12.08
CA PHE A 351 0.39 0.87 12.49
C PHE A 351 0.06 -0.43 13.24
N ASN A 352 1.05 -1.04 13.90
CA ASN A 352 0.88 -2.18 14.80
C ASN A 352 0.23 -3.42 14.14
N ILE A 353 0.44 -3.63 12.85
CA ILE A 353 -0.10 -4.77 12.12
C ILE A 353 0.99 -5.86 12.03
N PRO A 354 0.76 -7.06 12.58
CA PRO A 354 1.71 -8.17 12.47
C PRO A 354 2.00 -8.53 11.01
N VAL A 355 3.22 -8.99 10.73
CA VAL A 355 3.63 -9.40 9.38
C VAL A 355 3.86 -10.90 9.32
N VAL A 356 3.18 -11.54 8.35
CA VAL A 356 3.39 -12.94 7.97
C VAL A 356 4.13 -12.96 6.62
N THR A 357 5.23 -13.69 6.57
CA THR A 357 6.07 -13.78 5.37
C THR A 357 6.12 -15.21 4.87
N PHE A 358 5.77 -15.43 3.58
CA PHE A 358 5.98 -16.70 2.90
C PHE A 358 7.16 -16.58 1.94
N VAL A 359 8.13 -17.52 2.07
CA VAL A 359 9.41 -17.41 1.38
C VAL A 359 9.59 -18.54 0.37
N ASP A 360 9.76 -18.17 -0.89
CA ASP A 360 10.31 -18.99 -1.95
C ASP A 360 11.13 -18.09 -2.87
N VAL A 361 12.40 -17.88 -2.51
CA VAL A 361 13.28 -16.89 -3.14
C VAL A 361 14.63 -17.48 -3.50
N PRO A 362 14.99 -17.53 -4.80
CA PRO A 362 16.30 -18.05 -5.22
C PRO A 362 17.44 -17.04 -5.10
N GLY A 363 17.13 -15.77 -4.84
CA GLY A 363 18.11 -14.70 -4.70
C GLY A 363 17.60 -13.35 -5.15
N PHE A 364 18.51 -12.37 -5.19
CA PHE A 364 18.27 -11.11 -5.91
C PHE A 364 18.50 -11.31 -7.40
N MET A 365 17.73 -10.56 -8.22
CA MET A 365 17.82 -10.62 -9.68
C MET A 365 19.20 -10.11 -10.15
N PRO A 366 19.99 -10.91 -10.86
CA PRO A 366 21.26 -10.46 -11.41
C PRO A 366 21.05 -9.68 -12.73
N GLY A 367 22.11 -9.01 -13.15
CA GLY A 367 22.18 -8.39 -14.47
C GLY A 367 22.43 -6.89 -14.43
N THR A 368 22.97 -6.36 -15.53
CA THR A 368 23.40 -4.95 -15.64
C THR A 368 22.27 -3.96 -15.40
N SER A 369 21.06 -4.25 -15.86
CA SER A 369 19.90 -3.39 -15.64
C SER A 369 19.56 -3.23 -14.14
N GLN A 370 19.72 -4.29 -13.35
CA GLN A 370 19.51 -4.26 -11.91
C GLN A 370 20.66 -3.57 -11.19
N GLU A 371 21.92 -3.90 -11.55
CA GLU A 371 23.09 -3.28 -10.95
C GLU A 371 23.13 -1.77 -11.24
N TYR A 372 22.93 -1.35 -12.49
CA TYR A 372 22.93 0.06 -12.88
C TYR A 372 21.71 0.80 -12.32
N GLY A 373 20.58 0.11 -12.14
CA GLY A 373 19.39 0.64 -11.49
C GLY A 373 19.49 0.74 -9.97
N GLY A 374 20.57 0.23 -9.36
CA GLY A 374 20.84 0.34 -7.93
C GLY A 374 20.19 -0.75 -7.07
N ILE A 375 20.11 -2.00 -7.56
CA ILE A 375 19.53 -3.13 -6.81
C ILE A 375 20.11 -3.26 -5.40
N ILE A 376 21.41 -2.99 -5.21
CA ILE A 376 22.08 -3.05 -3.91
C ILE A 376 21.41 -2.09 -2.93
N LYS A 377 21.19 -0.85 -3.35
CA LYS A 377 20.54 0.18 -2.54
C LYS A 377 19.05 -0.11 -2.30
N HIS A 378 18.37 -0.53 -3.35
CA HIS A 378 16.94 -0.85 -3.26
C HIS A 378 16.66 -2.14 -2.49
N GLY A 379 17.49 -3.17 -2.64
CA GLY A 379 17.42 -4.38 -1.83
C GLY A 379 17.68 -4.12 -0.35
N ALA A 380 18.59 -3.18 -0.06
CA ALA A 380 18.86 -2.75 1.31
C ALA A 380 17.65 -2.06 1.98
N LYS A 381 16.72 -1.48 1.23
CA LYS A 381 15.46 -0.92 1.79
C LYS A 381 14.60 -2.00 2.45
N LEU A 382 14.48 -3.16 1.80
CA LEU A 382 13.70 -4.27 2.33
C LEU A 382 14.36 -4.89 3.56
N LEU A 383 15.67 -5.08 3.52
CA LEU A 383 16.46 -5.50 4.68
C LEU A 383 16.27 -4.53 5.86
N TYR A 384 16.39 -3.24 5.58
CA TYR A 384 16.20 -2.20 6.60
C TYR A 384 14.80 -2.25 7.20
N ALA A 385 13.76 -2.35 6.37
CA ALA A 385 12.38 -2.39 6.82
C ALA A 385 12.12 -3.58 7.76
N TYR A 386 12.56 -4.77 7.41
CA TYR A 386 12.41 -5.95 8.29
C TYR A 386 13.22 -5.87 9.56
N ALA A 387 14.46 -5.38 9.49
CA ALA A 387 15.34 -5.25 10.66
C ALA A 387 14.82 -4.19 11.65
N GLU A 388 14.26 -3.10 11.16
CA GLU A 388 13.67 -2.03 11.97
C GLU A 388 12.34 -2.43 12.59
N CYS A 389 11.58 -3.28 11.92
CA CYS A 389 10.21 -3.66 12.25
C CYS A 389 10.10 -4.29 13.64
N THR A 390 9.22 -3.73 14.46
CA THR A 390 9.00 -4.11 15.88
C THR A 390 7.75 -4.93 16.10
N VAL A 391 6.80 -4.97 15.16
CA VAL A 391 5.58 -5.80 15.26
C VAL A 391 5.91 -7.29 15.22
N PRO A 392 4.99 -8.17 15.64
CA PRO A 392 5.14 -9.60 15.46
C PRO A 392 5.47 -9.98 14.02
N LYS A 393 6.51 -10.80 13.83
CA LYS A 393 6.95 -11.31 12.52
C LYS A 393 7.00 -12.83 12.56
N VAL A 394 6.18 -13.46 11.73
CA VAL A 394 6.16 -14.92 11.57
C VAL A 394 6.46 -15.27 10.12
N THR A 395 7.42 -16.18 9.92
CA THR A 395 7.91 -16.53 8.58
C THR A 395 7.73 -18.01 8.34
N VAL A 396 7.32 -18.37 7.12
CA VAL A 396 7.24 -19.76 6.64
C VAL A 396 8.05 -19.86 5.34
N ILE A 397 9.10 -20.66 5.37
CA ILE A 397 9.91 -20.97 4.18
C ILE A 397 9.27 -22.18 3.51
N THR A 398 8.69 -21.96 2.33
CA THR A 398 7.91 -23.00 1.62
C THR A 398 8.77 -23.83 0.68
N ARG A 399 9.85 -23.26 0.13
CA ARG A 399 10.76 -23.98 -0.75
C ARG A 399 12.17 -23.36 -0.71
N LYS A 400 12.52 -22.44 -1.61
CA LYS A 400 13.87 -21.86 -1.71
C LYS A 400 14.05 -20.68 -0.77
N ALA A 401 15.21 -20.59 -0.16
CA ALA A 401 15.66 -19.43 0.59
C ALA A 401 17.19 -19.32 0.46
N TYR A 402 17.67 -18.62 -0.58
CA TYR A 402 19.08 -18.62 -0.95
C TYR A 402 19.75 -17.26 -0.75
N GLY A 403 20.99 -17.32 -0.28
CA GLY A 403 21.91 -16.19 -0.18
C GLY A 403 21.35 -15.03 0.65
N GLY A 404 21.69 -13.79 0.29
CA GLY A 404 21.23 -12.60 0.98
C GLY A 404 19.70 -12.41 0.96
N ALA A 405 19.00 -13.02 0.00
CA ALA A 405 17.53 -12.97 -0.04
C ALA A 405 16.90 -13.79 1.10
N TYR A 406 17.54 -14.90 1.52
CA TYR A 406 17.16 -15.59 2.76
C TYR A 406 17.21 -14.66 3.96
N ASP A 407 18.28 -13.88 4.11
CA ASP A 407 18.40 -12.94 5.21
C ASP A 407 17.29 -11.89 5.17
N VAL A 408 17.09 -11.28 4.00
CA VAL A 408 16.19 -10.15 3.79
C VAL A 408 14.71 -10.50 4.04
N MET A 409 14.28 -11.71 3.63
CA MET A 409 12.88 -12.15 3.75
C MET A 409 12.51 -12.56 5.17
N SER A 410 12.63 -11.65 6.12
CA SER A 410 12.22 -11.83 7.52
C SER A 410 12.88 -13.01 8.22
N SER A 411 14.20 -13.18 8.02
CA SER A 411 14.94 -14.24 8.68
C SER A 411 14.99 -14.07 10.21
N LYS A 412 15.29 -15.16 10.90
CA LYS A 412 15.54 -15.15 12.35
C LYS A 412 16.61 -14.13 12.74
N HIS A 413 17.62 -13.97 11.89
CA HIS A 413 18.75 -13.05 12.10
C HIS A 413 18.36 -11.58 12.03
N LEU A 414 17.31 -11.24 11.26
CA LEU A 414 16.73 -9.90 11.20
C LEU A 414 15.55 -9.73 12.16
N ARG A 415 15.67 -10.32 13.36
CA ARG A 415 14.69 -10.18 14.44
C ARG A 415 13.33 -10.83 14.11
N GLY A 416 13.30 -11.86 13.25
CA GLY A 416 12.12 -12.71 13.05
C GLY A 416 11.76 -13.43 14.35
N ASP A 417 10.50 -13.30 14.80
CA ASP A 417 10.08 -13.86 16.09
C ASP A 417 9.93 -15.37 16.03
N VAL A 418 9.21 -15.85 15.00
CA VAL A 418 9.00 -17.28 14.75
C VAL A 418 9.22 -17.58 13.26
N ASN A 419 10.11 -18.53 13.00
CA ASN A 419 10.45 -18.93 11.65
C ASN A 419 10.23 -20.44 11.48
N PHE A 420 9.36 -20.82 10.56
CA PHE A 420 9.09 -22.19 10.17
C PHE A 420 9.63 -22.51 8.78
N ALA A 421 9.89 -23.77 8.51
CA ALA A 421 10.15 -24.26 7.17
C ALA A 421 9.29 -25.49 6.87
N TRP A 422 8.91 -25.66 5.61
CA TRP A 422 8.33 -26.91 5.14
C TRP A 422 9.43 -27.95 4.94
N PRO A 423 9.12 -29.26 4.91
CA PRO A 423 10.14 -30.31 4.86
C PRO A 423 10.99 -30.30 3.58
N ASN A 424 10.44 -29.79 2.48
CA ASN A 424 11.12 -29.63 1.19
C ASN A 424 11.86 -28.29 1.02
N ALA A 425 11.95 -27.49 2.08
CA ALA A 425 12.64 -26.20 2.01
C ALA A 425 14.16 -26.39 1.81
N GLU A 426 14.75 -25.51 1.00
CA GLU A 426 16.18 -25.45 0.76
C GLU A 426 16.72 -24.12 1.26
N ILE A 427 17.44 -24.14 2.39
CA ILE A 427 18.03 -22.96 3.01
C ILE A 427 19.54 -23.04 2.85
N ALA A 428 20.12 -22.23 1.96
CA ALA A 428 21.53 -22.32 1.59
C ALA A 428 22.09 -20.99 1.06
N VAL A 429 23.41 -20.92 0.94
CA VAL A 429 24.11 -19.77 0.33
C VAL A 429 23.70 -19.59 -1.14
N MET A 430 23.52 -20.69 -1.86
CA MET A 430 23.07 -20.72 -3.26
C MET A 430 22.51 -22.12 -3.60
N GLY A 431 21.86 -22.23 -4.75
CA GLY A 431 21.39 -23.52 -5.25
C GLY A 431 22.52 -24.53 -5.42
N ALA A 432 22.24 -25.79 -5.14
CA ALA A 432 23.25 -26.85 -5.09
C ALA A 432 24.10 -26.99 -6.38
N LYS A 433 23.45 -26.85 -7.55
CA LYS A 433 24.16 -26.89 -8.84
C LYS A 433 25.25 -25.82 -8.94
N GLY A 434 24.91 -24.55 -8.66
CA GLY A 434 25.88 -23.45 -8.70
C GLY A 434 26.99 -23.61 -7.66
N ALA A 435 26.65 -24.07 -6.45
CA ALA A 435 27.64 -24.33 -5.40
C ALA A 435 28.65 -25.40 -5.81
N VAL A 436 28.16 -26.48 -6.38
CA VAL A 436 29.03 -27.62 -6.83
C VAL A 436 29.94 -27.20 -7.99
N GLU A 437 29.45 -26.42 -8.95
CA GLU A 437 30.25 -25.91 -10.06
C GLU A 437 31.41 -24.99 -9.59
N ILE A 438 31.25 -24.34 -8.43
CA ILE A 438 32.29 -23.49 -7.83
C ILE A 438 33.26 -24.31 -7.00
N ILE A 439 32.78 -25.20 -6.13
CA ILE A 439 33.58 -25.96 -5.18
C ILE A 439 34.41 -27.06 -5.90
N PHE A 440 33.79 -27.71 -6.89
CA PHE A 440 34.37 -28.83 -7.62
C PHE A 440 34.66 -28.47 -9.07
N ARG A 441 35.37 -27.37 -9.29
CA ARG A 441 35.74 -26.87 -10.64
C ARG A 441 36.47 -27.90 -11.49
N GLU A 442 37.25 -28.77 -10.86
CA GLU A 442 38.01 -29.85 -11.51
C GLU A 442 37.13 -30.97 -12.08
N ASP A 443 35.92 -31.16 -11.54
CA ASP A 443 34.93 -32.16 -12.03
C ASP A 443 34.09 -31.63 -13.18
N LYS A 444 34.32 -30.42 -13.70
CA LYS A 444 33.48 -29.71 -14.68
C LYS A 444 33.29 -30.45 -16.02
N GLY A 445 34.15 -31.41 -16.34
CA GLY A 445 34.01 -32.25 -17.54
C GLY A 445 33.24 -33.57 -17.34
N ASP A 446 32.80 -33.88 -16.13
CA ASP A 446 32.14 -35.15 -15.78
C ASP A 446 30.72 -34.91 -15.21
N PRO A 447 29.68 -34.96 -16.06
CA PRO A 447 28.28 -34.73 -15.62
C PRO A 447 27.80 -35.68 -14.52
N ALA A 448 28.28 -36.93 -14.51
CA ALA A 448 27.90 -37.94 -13.53
C ALA A 448 28.49 -37.61 -12.14
N LYS A 449 29.72 -37.16 -12.07
CA LYS A 449 30.35 -36.71 -10.83
C LYS A 449 29.66 -35.44 -10.32
N LEU A 450 29.39 -34.45 -11.18
CA LEU A 450 28.69 -33.24 -10.80
C LEU A 450 27.29 -33.54 -10.23
N ALA A 451 26.53 -34.46 -10.81
CA ALA A 451 25.25 -34.90 -10.30
C ALA A 451 25.36 -35.56 -8.92
N ALA A 452 26.38 -36.41 -8.72
CA ALA A 452 26.64 -37.03 -7.41
C ALA A 452 27.00 -35.96 -6.35
N ARG A 453 27.87 -34.99 -6.70
CA ARG A 453 28.22 -33.86 -5.83
C ARG A 453 27.04 -32.97 -5.51
N GLU A 454 26.16 -32.74 -6.46
CA GLU A 454 24.91 -31.98 -6.24
C GLU A 454 24.02 -32.67 -5.23
N ALA A 455 23.82 -33.99 -5.37
CA ALA A 455 23.04 -34.79 -4.42
C ALA A 455 23.64 -34.75 -3.01
N GLU A 456 24.98 -34.90 -2.92
CA GLU A 456 25.71 -34.80 -1.65
C GLU A 456 25.55 -33.40 -1.02
N TYR A 457 25.69 -32.36 -1.81
CA TYR A 457 25.54 -30.98 -1.34
C TYR A 457 24.13 -30.70 -0.83
N LYS A 458 23.10 -31.15 -1.56
CA LYS A 458 21.68 -31.01 -1.12
C LYS A 458 21.46 -31.71 0.21
N ALA A 459 21.86 -32.97 0.32
CA ALA A 459 21.69 -33.73 1.54
C ALA A 459 22.43 -33.10 2.74
N ARG A 460 23.57 -32.47 2.51
CA ARG A 460 24.42 -31.93 3.57
C ARG A 460 24.12 -30.48 3.95
N PHE A 461 23.69 -29.62 3.01
CA PHE A 461 23.61 -28.16 3.21
C PHE A 461 22.30 -27.55 2.78
N ALA A 462 21.60 -28.06 1.77
CA ALA A 462 20.43 -27.43 1.20
C ALA A 462 19.12 -28.13 1.65
N ASN A 463 18.89 -28.16 2.96
CA ASN A 463 17.67 -28.70 3.56
C ASN A 463 17.33 -27.92 4.84
N PRO A 464 16.10 -28.01 5.36
CA PRO A 464 15.69 -27.23 6.53
C PRO A 464 16.32 -27.72 7.84
N PHE A 465 16.75 -28.99 7.92
CA PHE A 465 17.26 -29.56 9.16
C PHE A 465 18.63 -28.99 9.56
N VAL A 466 19.42 -28.56 8.59
CA VAL A 466 20.71 -27.89 8.85
C VAL A 466 20.47 -26.55 9.55
N ALA A 467 19.48 -25.77 9.08
CA ALA A 467 19.08 -24.53 9.71
C ALA A 467 18.42 -24.78 11.08
N GLY A 468 17.61 -25.84 11.19
CA GLY A 468 16.99 -26.26 12.44
C GLY A 468 18.02 -26.64 13.51
N ALA A 469 19.05 -27.42 13.14
CA ALA A 469 20.13 -27.82 14.06
C ALA A 469 20.93 -26.62 14.61
N ARG A 470 20.89 -25.47 13.92
CA ARG A 470 21.54 -24.22 14.34
C ARG A 470 20.60 -23.27 15.08
N GLY A 471 19.31 -23.59 15.18
CA GLY A 471 18.30 -22.68 15.74
C GLY A 471 17.96 -21.50 14.84
N TYR A 472 18.22 -21.58 13.54
CA TYR A 472 17.91 -20.53 12.55
C TYR A 472 16.45 -20.58 12.09
N ILE A 473 15.78 -21.70 12.31
CA ILE A 473 14.34 -21.88 12.27
C ILE A 473 13.87 -22.54 13.57
N ASP A 474 12.65 -22.27 13.96
CA ASP A 474 12.08 -22.78 15.23
C ASP A 474 11.51 -24.20 15.06
N ASP A 475 11.01 -24.54 13.88
CA ASP A 475 10.51 -25.88 13.58
C ASP A 475 10.41 -26.15 12.07
N VAL A 476 10.42 -27.43 11.70
CA VAL A 476 10.03 -27.92 10.39
C VAL A 476 8.60 -28.45 10.50
N ILE A 477 7.66 -27.80 9.83
CA ILE A 477 6.24 -28.05 9.96
C ILE A 477 5.65 -28.75 8.73
N GLN A 478 4.60 -29.53 8.91
CA GLN A 478 3.83 -30.07 7.79
C GLN A 478 3.05 -28.94 7.09
N PRO A 479 3.01 -28.90 5.74
CA PRO A 479 2.37 -27.80 5.01
C PRO A 479 0.92 -27.58 5.43
N HIS A 480 0.13 -28.64 5.63
CA HIS A 480 -1.27 -28.55 6.03
C HIS A 480 -1.51 -27.93 7.42
N GLU A 481 -0.48 -27.84 8.29
CA GLU A 481 -0.57 -27.21 9.61
C GLU A 481 -0.25 -25.71 9.60
N THR A 482 0.09 -25.13 8.45
CA THR A 482 0.59 -23.76 8.35
C THR A 482 -0.31 -22.76 9.07
N ARG A 483 -1.63 -22.76 8.79
CA ARG A 483 -2.57 -21.86 9.48
C ARG A 483 -2.52 -22.02 10.99
N LYS A 484 -2.63 -23.24 11.49
CA LYS A 484 -2.62 -23.55 12.93
C LYS A 484 -1.35 -23.00 13.61
N ARG A 485 -0.20 -23.19 12.97
CA ARG A 485 1.09 -22.74 13.49
C ARG A 485 1.19 -21.23 13.50
N LEU A 486 0.71 -20.55 12.45
CA LEU A 486 0.64 -19.09 12.37
C LEU A 486 -0.29 -18.50 13.43
N CYS A 487 -1.50 -19.03 13.59
CA CYS A 487 -2.45 -18.58 14.60
C CYS A 487 -1.89 -18.68 16.02
N ARG A 488 -1.26 -19.82 16.34
CA ARG A 488 -0.62 -20.01 17.66
C ARG A 488 0.54 -19.08 17.91
N SER A 489 1.38 -18.85 16.90
CA SER A 489 2.52 -17.94 17.00
C SER A 489 2.06 -16.50 17.20
N LEU A 490 1.08 -16.04 16.46
CA LEU A 490 0.52 -14.69 16.58
C LEU A 490 -0.20 -14.48 17.92
N ALA A 491 -0.90 -15.51 18.43
CA ALA A 491 -1.51 -15.45 19.74
C ALA A 491 -0.46 -15.32 20.87
N MET A 492 0.63 -16.05 20.77
CA MET A 492 1.76 -15.97 21.71
C MET A 492 2.43 -14.58 21.64
N LEU A 493 2.55 -14.01 20.44
CA LEU A 493 3.20 -12.71 20.19
C LEU A 493 2.26 -11.51 20.41
N LYS A 494 1.02 -11.72 20.81
CA LYS A 494 -0.04 -10.70 20.91
C LYS A 494 0.40 -9.43 21.66
N ASP A 495 1.16 -9.61 22.72
CA ASP A 495 1.61 -8.52 23.60
C ASP A 495 3.13 -8.26 23.48
N LYS A 496 3.73 -8.65 22.33
CA LYS A 496 5.14 -8.38 22.05
C LYS A 496 5.43 -6.88 22.22
N LYS A 497 6.50 -6.60 22.97
CA LYS A 497 7.09 -5.27 23.11
C LYS A 497 8.55 -5.31 22.67
N LEU A 498 8.88 -4.48 21.73
CA LEU A 498 10.23 -4.34 21.20
C LEU A 498 10.45 -2.87 20.85
N GLU A 499 11.48 -2.27 21.39
CA GLU A 499 11.86 -0.89 21.13
C GLU A 499 13.18 -0.84 20.38
N ASN A 500 13.26 0.08 19.43
CA ASN A 500 14.50 0.41 18.73
C ASN A 500 15.31 1.41 19.57
N PRO A 501 16.65 1.46 19.41
CA PRO A 501 17.45 2.52 20.00
C PRO A 501 16.88 3.89 19.68
N TRP A 502 16.94 4.81 20.65
CA TRP A 502 16.44 6.17 20.43
C TRP A 502 17.14 6.87 19.25
N ARG A 503 16.33 7.51 18.41
CA ARG A 503 16.78 8.32 17.26
C ARG A 503 15.67 9.27 16.82
N LYS A 504 16.02 10.40 16.22
CA LYS A 504 15.01 11.31 15.65
C LYS A 504 14.21 10.63 14.53
N HIS A 505 14.89 9.93 13.64
CA HIS A 505 14.35 9.07 12.58
C HIS A 505 15.44 8.13 12.07
N GLY A 506 15.07 7.08 11.35
CA GLY A 506 16.03 6.24 10.65
C GLY A 506 16.54 6.94 9.38
N ASN A 507 17.77 6.61 8.97
CA ASN A 507 18.31 7.00 7.66
C ASN A 507 18.27 5.79 6.73
N ILE A 508 17.05 5.48 6.28
CA ILE A 508 16.83 4.40 5.31
C ILE A 508 17.50 4.75 3.97
N PRO A 509 18.13 3.79 3.27
CA PRO A 509 18.71 4.06 1.95
C PRO A 509 17.61 4.41 0.94
N LEU A 510 17.42 5.70 0.66
CA LEU A 510 16.38 6.24 -0.24
C LEU A 510 16.79 6.14 -1.72
#